data_3d2f5ff8d6a1a1d560f27f143fbd5caf
#
_entry.id   3d2f5ff8d6a1a1d560f27f143fbd5caf
#
_cell.length_a   1.000
_cell.length_b   1.000
_cell.length_c   1.000
_cell.angle_alpha   90.00
_cell.angle_beta   90.00
_cell.angle_gamma   90.00
#
_symmetry.space_group_name_H-M   'P 1'
#
loop_
_entity.id
_entity.type
_entity.pdbx_description
1 polymer ?
#
loop_
_entity_poly.entity_id
_entity_poly.type
_entity_poly.pdbx_seq_one_letter_code
_entity_poly.pdbx_strand_id
1 'polypeptide(L)'
;LSKDKKELLEQNILLQKHFRYYLSEDFPSKRKLLIALHGYGQLAKYFAAKFKEIPEDYALLVPEGMHRFYLSGSSGRVGASWMTKDAREFDIEDNLQYLNQLLSQLMENHVFDEICLLGFSQGGATAARWYHQGPSRFQQFILWASVFPPDLPKPTQTTGNVHFVLGTEDPYYSQEEQAME
;
A
#
# COMPACT_ATOMS: atom_id res chain seq x y z
N LEU A 1 34.78 24.75 32.10
CA LEU A 1 33.35 24.53 32.40
C LEU A 1 32.74 23.81 31.19
N SER A 2 32.64 22.46 31.27
CA SER A 2 31.91 21.61 30.32
C SER A 2 30.45 22.03 30.39
N LYS A 3 29.92 22.53 29.28
CA LYS A 3 28.46 22.67 29.12
C LYS A 3 27.93 21.25 28.96
N ASP A 4 27.31 20.72 30.00
CA ASP A 4 26.56 19.47 29.91
C ASP A 4 25.54 19.64 28.77
N LYS A 5 25.75 18.97 27.63
CA LYS A 5 24.78 18.88 26.57
C LYS A 5 23.62 18.08 27.13
N LYS A 6 22.41 18.69 27.17
CA LYS A 6 21.20 17.94 27.45
C LYS A 6 21.08 16.83 26.41
N GLU A 7 21.04 15.61 26.88
CA GLU A 7 20.71 14.43 26.05
C GLU A 7 19.19 14.42 25.84
N LEU A 8 18.79 14.27 24.57
CA LEU A 8 17.38 14.15 24.20
C LEU A 8 17.09 12.69 23.93
N LEU A 9 16.04 12.18 24.56
CA LEU A 9 15.52 10.83 24.34
C LEU A 9 14.30 10.90 23.42
N GLU A 10 14.31 10.08 22.38
CA GLU A 10 13.14 9.91 21.51
C GLU A 10 11.99 9.32 22.31
N GLN A 11 10.80 9.89 22.14
CA GLN A 11 9.57 9.42 22.74
C GLN A 11 8.47 9.37 21.67
N ASN A 12 7.61 8.37 21.75
CA ASN A 12 6.52 8.16 20.81
C ASN A 12 5.18 8.14 21.55
N ILE A 13 4.13 8.60 20.88
CA ILE A 13 2.75 8.57 21.36
C ILE A 13 1.83 8.11 20.25
N LEU A 14 0.91 7.19 20.55
CA LEU A 14 -0.11 6.73 19.62
C LEU A 14 -1.36 7.60 19.74
N LEU A 15 -1.81 8.15 18.61
CA LEU A 15 -3.00 8.99 18.51
C LEU A 15 -3.85 8.60 17.30
N GLN A 16 -5.13 8.99 17.31
CA GLN A 16 -6.02 8.81 16.17
C GLN A 16 -5.68 9.78 15.04
N LYS A 17 -5.79 9.31 13.80
CA LYS A 17 -5.55 10.08 12.58
C LYS A 17 -6.65 9.82 11.56
N HIS A 18 -6.97 10.83 10.73
CA HIS A 18 -7.86 10.67 9.59
C HIS A 18 -7.08 10.16 8.38
N PHE A 19 -7.53 9.02 7.84
CA PHE A 19 -7.03 8.45 6.60
C PHE A 19 -8.02 8.71 5.47
N ARG A 20 -7.52 8.88 4.26
CA ARG A 20 -8.32 9.11 3.07
C ARG A 20 -8.25 7.88 2.15
N TYR A 21 -9.37 7.51 1.58
CA TYR A 21 -9.46 6.50 0.54
C TYR A 21 -10.54 6.88 -0.48
N TYR A 22 -10.51 6.23 -1.62
CA TYR A 22 -11.53 6.35 -2.67
C TYR A 22 -12.12 4.97 -2.94
N LEU A 23 -13.44 4.92 -3.02
CA LEU A 23 -14.22 3.72 -3.27
C LEU A 23 -15.20 4.00 -4.41
N SER A 24 -15.36 3.06 -5.34
CA SER A 24 -16.34 3.19 -6.42
C SER A 24 -17.76 3.29 -5.87
N GLU A 25 -18.59 4.14 -6.47
CA GLU A 25 -19.98 4.40 -6.00
C GLU A 25 -20.86 3.15 -6.08
N ASP A 26 -20.60 2.30 -7.05
CA ASP A 26 -21.33 1.06 -7.29
C ASP A 26 -20.87 -0.12 -6.41
N PHE A 27 -19.93 0.13 -5.49
CA PHE A 27 -19.39 -0.85 -4.54
C PHE A 27 -20.45 -1.79 -3.94
N PRO A 28 -21.62 -1.31 -3.47
CA PRO A 28 -22.59 -2.20 -2.82
C PRO A 28 -23.20 -3.26 -3.74
N SER A 29 -23.08 -3.09 -5.06
CA SER A 29 -23.59 -4.04 -6.05
C SER A 29 -22.56 -5.05 -6.55
N LYS A 30 -21.29 -4.88 -6.17
CA LYS A 30 -20.16 -5.67 -6.70
C LYS A 30 -19.82 -6.82 -5.76
N ARG A 31 -19.43 -7.94 -6.36
CA ARG A 31 -19.02 -9.13 -5.61
C ARG A 31 -17.52 -9.34 -5.58
N LYS A 32 -16.75 -8.56 -6.33
CA LYS A 32 -15.30 -8.58 -6.35
C LYS A 32 -14.73 -7.22 -6.00
N LEU A 33 -13.57 -7.20 -5.37
CA LEU A 33 -12.90 -5.99 -4.93
C LEU A 33 -11.47 -5.94 -5.45
N LEU A 34 -11.12 -4.86 -6.15
CA LEU A 34 -9.74 -4.50 -6.43
C LEU A 34 -9.29 -3.43 -5.44
N ILE A 35 -8.28 -3.76 -4.64
CA ILE A 35 -7.62 -2.80 -3.75
C ILE A 35 -6.30 -2.40 -4.40
N ALA A 36 -6.12 -1.10 -4.68
CA ALA A 36 -4.94 -0.59 -5.39
C ALA A 36 -4.17 0.42 -4.55
N LEU A 37 -2.93 0.08 -4.17
CA LEU A 37 -2.03 0.93 -3.40
C LEU A 37 -1.08 1.68 -4.33
N HIS A 38 -1.10 3.01 -4.25
CA HIS A 38 -0.35 3.91 -5.14
C HIS A 38 1.15 3.97 -4.81
N GLY A 39 1.96 4.43 -5.78
CA GLY A 39 3.39 4.67 -5.60
C GLY A 39 3.70 5.97 -4.86
N TYR A 40 4.99 6.14 -4.49
CA TYR A 40 5.50 7.34 -3.85
C TYR A 40 5.16 8.61 -4.66
N GLY A 41 4.75 9.66 -3.96
CA GLY A 41 4.44 10.95 -4.56
C GLY A 41 3.13 11.01 -5.34
N GLN A 42 2.35 9.93 -5.39
CA GLN A 42 1.03 9.90 -6.01
C GLN A 42 -0.06 10.17 -4.97
N LEU A 43 -1.17 10.76 -5.40
CA LEU A 43 -2.41 10.80 -4.60
C LEU A 43 -3.36 9.71 -5.11
N ALA A 44 -4.07 9.07 -4.19
CA ALA A 44 -5.02 8.01 -4.49
C ALA A 44 -6.05 8.41 -5.54
N LYS A 45 -6.54 9.67 -5.49
CA LYS A 45 -7.50 10.21 -6.49
C LYS A 45 -7.00 10.10 -7.93
N TYR A 46 -5.74 10.45 -8.15
CA TYR A 46 -5.18 10.41 -9.51
C TYR A 46 -4.71 9.01 -9.90
N PHE A 47 -4.30 8.22 -8.93
CA PHE A 47 -3.97 6.82 -9.18
C PHE A 47 -5.21 6.01 -9.56
N ALA A 48 -6.34 6.25 -8.91
CA ALA A 48 -7.63 5.62 -9.23
C ALA A 48 -8.04 5.81 -10.71
N ALA A 49 -7.66 6.93 -11.33
CA ALA A 49 -7.96 7.19 -12.74
C ALA A 49 -7.30 6.22 -13.73
N LYS A 50 -6.30 5.43 -13.29
CA LYS A 50 -5.66 4.38 -14.10
C LYS A 50 -6.53 3.12 -14.25
N PHE A 51 -7.54 2.97 -13.42
CA PHE A 51 -8.40 1.78 -13.32
C PHE A 51 -9.79 1.98 -13.92
N LYS A 52 -9.92 2.85 -14.92
CA LYS A 52 -11.21 3.12 -15.60
C LYS A 52 -11.77 1.93 -16.37
N GLU A 53 -10.91 0.99 -16.76
CA GLU A 53 -11.24 -0.16 -17.59
C GLU A 53 -11.12 -1.49 -16.82
N ILE A 54 -11.31 -1.48 -15.49
CA ILE A 54 -11.40 -2.74 -14.73
C ILE A 54 -12.69 -3.49 -15.12
N PRO A 55 -12.72 -4.83 -14.96
CA PRO A 55 -13.93 -5.61 -15.21
C PRO A 55 -15.11 -5.08 -14.40
N GLU A 56 -16.29 -5.08 -15.02
CA GLU A 56 -17.52 -4.49 -14.44
C GLU A 56 -17.98 -5.15 -13.12
N ASP A 57 -17.54 -6.39 -12.84
CA ASP A 57 -17.88 -7.11 -11.62
C ASP A 57 -17.00 -6.72 -10.41
N TYR A 58 -16.00 -5.87 -10.62
CA TYR A 58 -15.14 -5.36 -9.55
C TYR A 58 -15.59 -3.99 -9.04
N ALA A 59 -15.59 -3.82 -7.70
CA ALA A 59 -15.46 -2.52 -7.06
C ALA A 59 -13.99 -2.13 -6.99
N LEU A 60 -13.70 -0.84 -7.00
CA LEU A 60 -12.35 -0.29 -6.83
C LEU A 60 -12.22 0.40 -5.48
N LEU A 61 -11.21 0.01 -4.69
CA LEU A 61 -10.80 0.67 -3.45
C LEU A 61 -9.36 1.17 -3.61
N VAL A 62 -9.15 2.47 -3.42
CA VAL A 62 -7.82 3.09 -3.49
C VAL A 62 -7.53 3.83 -2.20
N PRO A 63 -6.90 3.17 -1.22
CA PRO A 63 -6.41 3.82 -0.01
C PRO A 63 -5.27 4.79 -0.33
N GLU A 64 -5.10 5.84 0.48
CA GLU A 64 -4.02 6.81 0.34
C GLU A 64 -3.00 6.67 1.46
N GLY A 65 -1.72 6.71 1.10
CA GLY A 65 -0.62 6.69 2.06
C GLY A 65 -0.72 7.84 3.06
N MET A 66 -0.28 7.59 4.29
CA MET A 66 -0.56 8.45 5.43
C MET A 66 0.17 9.80 5.43
N HIS A 67 1.26 9.92 4.68
CA HIS A 67 2.11 11.12 4.66
C HIS A 67 1.87 11.94 3.39
N ARG A 68 1.22 13.10 3.52
CA ARG A 68 1.08 14.05 2.42
C ARG A 68 2.17 15.10 2.49
N PHE A 69 2.73 15.43 1.33
CA PHE A 69 3.79 16.43 1.22
C PHE A 69 3.70 17.15 -0.13
N TYR A 70 4.30 18.32 -0.20
CA TYR A 70 4.46 19.01 -1.47
C TYR A 70 5.59 18.35 -2.28
N LEU A 71 5.32 18.05 -3.55
CA LEU A 71 6.31 17.41 -4.43
C LEU A 71 7.51 18.31 -4.74
N SER A 72 7.33 19.62 -4.60
CA SER A 72 8.39 20.60 -4.80
C SER A 72 8.17 21.79 -3.85
N GLY A 73 9.18 22.09 -3.04
CA GLY A 73 9.11 23.22 -2.09
C GLY A 73 8.02 23.07 -1.04
N SER A 74 7.32 24.17 -0.75
CA SER A 74 6.29 24.30 0.31
C SER A 74 4.88 24.59 -0.20
N SER A 75 4.66 24.49 -1.52
CA SER A 75 3.38 24.77 -2.17
C SER A 75 3.22 24.00 -3.48
N GLY A 76 2.05 24.07 -4.12
CA GLY A 76 1.78 23.47 -5.41
C GLY A 76 1.30 22.03 -5.33
N ARG A 77 1.82 21.15 -6.18
CA ARG A 77 1.37 19.77 -6.27
C ARG A 77 1.70 18.97 -5.02
N VAL A 78 0.70 18.25 -4.53
CA VAL A 78 0.82 17.37 -3.36
C VAL A 78 0.91 15.91 -3.83
N GLY A 79 1.76 15.15 -3.17
CA GLY A 79 1.84 13.70 -3.24
C GLY A 79 1.62 13.08 -1.88
N ALA A 80 1.55 11.76 -1.86
CA ALA A 80 1.49 10.97 -0.63
C ALA A 80 2.56 9.87 -0.63
N SER A 81 2.92 9.42 0.57
CA SER A 81 3.86 8.34 0.81
C SER A 81 3.31 7.39 1.87
N TRP A 82 3.64 6.12 1.75
CA TRP A 82 3.29 5.10 2.74
C TRP A 82 4.26 5.10 3.91
N MET A 83 5.55 5.27 3.61
CA MET A 83 6.61 5.22 4.62
C MET A 83 7.84 5.98 4.15
N THR A 84 8.72 6.31 5.10
CA THR A 84 10.09 6.72 4.82
C THR A 84 11.06 5.71 5.42
N LYS A 85 12.37 5.94 5.32
CA LYS A 85 13.36 5.11 6.02
C LYS A 85 13.48 5.47 7.51
N ASP A 86 13.03 6.68 7.88
CA ASP A 86 13.06 7.18 9.24
C ASP A 86 11.78 6.77 9.96
N ALA A 87 11.90 6.20 11.15
CA ALA A 87 10.80 5.64 11.94
C ALA A 87 9.90 4.64 11.16
N ARG A 88 10.52 3.89 10.23
CA ARG A 88 9.85 3.04 9.23
C ARG A 88 8.95 1.98 9.86
N GLU A 89 9.35 1.45 11.00
CA GLU A 89 8.64 0.38 11.71
C GLU A 89 7.27 0.86 12.17
N PHE A 90 7.15 2.09 12.66
CA PHE A 90 5.88 2.70 13.04
C PHE A 90 5.00 2.94 11.81
N ASP A 91 5.58 3.45 10.71
CA ASP A 91 4.85 3.63 9.47
C ASP A 91 4.27 2.30 8.94
N ILE A 92 5.03 1.20 9.04
CA ILE A 92 4.57 -0.13 8.62
C ILE A 92 3.40 -0.58 9.50
N GLU A 93 3.53 -0.48 10.82
CA GLU A 93 2.49 -0.87 11.77
C GLU A 93 1.20 -0.08 11.56
N ASP A 94 1.29 1.24 11.48
CA ASP A 94 0.17 2.14 11.26
C ASP A 94 -0.54 1.88 9.91
N ASN A 95 0.23 1.62 8.85
CA ASN A 95 -0.34 1.24 7.55
C ASN A 95 -1.11 -0.08 7.62
N LEU A 96 -0.57 -1.10 8.27
CA LEU A 96 -1.24 -2.38 8.42
C LEU A 96 -2.52 -2.25 9.25
N GLN A 97 -2.47 -1.51 10.34
CA GLN A 97 -3.64 -1.24 11.17
C GLN A 97 -4.72 -0.50 10.38
N TYR A 98 -4.35 0.55 9.66
CA TYR A 98 -5.25 1.31 8.79
C TYR A 98 -5.93 0.43 7.75
N LEU A 99 -5.15 -0.32 6.97
CA LEU A 99 -5.65 -1.15 5.88
C LEU A 99 -6.55 -2.29 6.39
N ASN A 100 -6.17 -2.91 7.51
CA ASN A 100 -6.99 -3.94 8.17
C ASN A 100 -8.33 -3.37 8.63
N GLN A 101 -8.31 -2.22 9.31
CA GLN A 101 -9.53 -1.60 9.81
C GLN A 101 -10.44 -1.16 8.64
N LEU A 102 -9.88 -0.56 7.60
CA LEU A 102 -10.63 -0.15 6.41
C LEU A 102 -11.32 -1.34 5.74
N LEU A 103 -10.59 -2.42 5.47
CA LEU A 103 -11.18 -3.61 4.85
C LEU A 103 -12.22 -4.26 5.75
N SER A 104 -11.96 -4.37 7.05
CA SER A 104 -12.92 -4.91 8.01
C SER A 104 -14.23 -4.13 8.01
N GLN A 105 -14.18 -2.80 8.02
CA GLN A 105 -15.39 -1.95 7.96
C GLN A 105 -16.19 -2.17 6.66
N LEU A 106 -15.52 -2.34 5.53
CA LEU A 106 -16.20 -2.62 4.27
C LEU A 106 -16.87 -4.00 4.29
N MET A 107 -16.26 -4.98 4.95
CA MET A 107 -16.75 -6.35 5.03
C MET A 107 -17.80 -6.58 6.12
N GLU A 108 -18.04 -5.64 7.02
CA GLU A 108 -19.09 -5.75 8.06
C GLU A 108 -20.49 -5.99 7.46
N ASN A 109 -20.78 -5.34 6.33
CA ASN A 109 -22.09 -5.40 5.67
C ASN A 109 -22.02 -5.89 4.22
N HIS A 110 -20.85 -6.39 3.79
CA HIS A 110 -20.65 -6.82 2.41
C HIS A 110 -19.69 -8.02 2.33
N VAL A 111 -20.03 -8.99 1.48
CA VAL A 111 -19.21 -10.18 1.23
C VAL A 111 -18.68 -10.14 -0.19
N PHE A 112 -17.36 -10.22 -0.33
CA PHE A 112 -16.69 -10.36 -1.62
C PHE A 112 -16.37 -11.83 -1.90
N ASP A 113 -16.64 -12.26 -3.14
CA ASP A 113 -16.24 -13.58 -3.63
C ASP A 113 -14.75 -13.62 -3.94
N GLU A 114 -14.20 -12.47 -4.35
CA GLU A 114 -12.78 -12.33 -4.70
C GLU A 114 -12.28 -10.95 -4.28
N ILE A 115 -11.09 -10.94 -3.67
CA ILE A 115 -10.35 -9.72 -3.36
C ILE A 115 -8.99 -9.79 -4.06
N CYS A 116 -8.76 -8.86 -4.98
CA CYS A 116 -7.49 -8.64 -5.64
C CYS A 116 -6.75 -7.48 -4.98
N LEU A 117 -5.52 -7.74 -4.51
CA LEU A 117 -4.63 -6.71 -3.99
C LEU A 117 -3.62 -6.33 -5.07
N LEU A 118 -3.47 -5.03 -5.35
CA LEU A 118 -2.46 -4.51 -6.26
C LEU A 118 -1.63 -3.45 -5.54
N GLY A 119 -0.32 -3.56 -5.63
CA GLY A 119 0.60 -2.54 -5.15
C GLY A 119 1.52 -2.05 -6.27
N PHE A 120 1.57 -0.73 -6.47
CA PHE A 120 2.44 -0.09 -7.45
C PHE A 120 3.63 0.56 -6.77
N SER A 121 4.86 0.18 -7.16
CA SER A 121 6.12 0.76 -6.69
C SER A 121 6.18 0.75 -5.14
N GLN A 122 6.30 1.89 -4.44
CA GLN A 122 6.27 1.94 -2.96
C GLN A 122 5.00 1.30 -2.37
N GLY A 123 3.84 1.46 -3.04
CA GLY A 123 2.61 0.77 -2.65
C GLY A 123 2.72 -0.76 -2.74
N GLY A 124 3.58 -1.27 -3.61
CA GLY A 124 3.91 -2.70 -3.68
C GLY A 124 4.57 -3.21 -2.41
N ALA A 125 5.53 -2.45 -1.85
CA ALA A 125 6.16 -2.81 -0.59
C ALA A 125 5.19 -2.82 0.59
N THR A 126 4.21 -1.90 0.62
CA THR A 126 3.14 -1.89 1.63
C THR A 126 2.17 -3.04 1.42
N ALA A 127 1.76 -3.28 0.16
CA ALA A 127 0.87 -4.38 -0.20
C ALA A 127 1.49 -5.75 0.15
N ALA A 128 2.78 -5.95 -0.12
CA ALA A 128 3.49 -7.18 0.20
C ALA A 128 3.50 -7.46 1.71
N ARG A 129 3.70 -6.43 2.54
CA ARG A 129 3.62 -6.56 3.99
C ARG A 129 2.22 -6.91 4.45
N TRP A 130 1.21 -6.25 3.86
CA TRP A 130 -0.18 -6.55 4.19
C TRP A 130 -0.59 -7.95 3.75
N TYR A 131 -0.16 -8.39 2.57
CA TYR A 131 -0.37 -9.76 2.09
C TYR A 131 0.24 -10.80 3.03
N HIS A 132 1.44 -10.53 3.54
CA HIS A 132 2.19 -11.45 4.39
C HIS A 132 1.74 -11.47 5.86
N GLN A 133 1.42 -10.31 6.42
CA GLN A 133 1.19 -10.12 7.86
C GLN A 133 -0.29 -9.83 8.21
N GLY A 134 -1.08 -9.45 7.22
CA GLY A 134 -2.49 -9.13 7.43
C GLY A 134 -3.36 -10.39 7.64
N PRO A 135 -4.50 -10.25 8.32
CA PRO A 135 -5.46 -11.34 8.50
C PRO A 135 -6.25 -11.64 7.24
N SER A 136 -6.23 -10.72 6.28
CA SER A 136 -7.02 -10.80 5.05
C SER A 136 -6.44 -11.81 4.08
N ARG A 137 -7.31 -12.49 3.36
CA ARG A 137 -6.93 -13.44 2.32
C ARG A 137 -7.25 -12.84 0.97
N PHE A 138 -6.21 -12.68 0.15
CA PHE A 138 -6.32 -12.17 -1.20
C PHE A 138 -6.23 -13.33 -2.19
N GLN A 139 -7.21 -13.47 -3.08
CA GLN A 139 -7.21 -14.50 -4.12
C GLN A 139 -6.22 -14.16 -5.24
N GLN A 140 -6.00 -12.86 -5.48
CA GLN A 140 -5.02 -12.36 -6.43
C GLN A 140 -4.15 -11.31 -5.76
N PHE A 141 -2.84 -11.35 -6.01
CA PHE A 141 -1.91 -10.32 -5.57
C PHE A 141 -1.03 -9.88 -6.74
N ILE A 142 -1.04 -8.58 -7.04
CA ILE A 142 -0.30 -8.01 -8.17
C ILE A 142 0.74 -7.02 -7.63
N LEU A 143 2.01 -7.31 -7.89
CA LEU A 143 3.13 -6.41 -7.67
C LEU A 143 3.48 -5.73 -9.01
N TRP A 144 3.12 -4.45 -9.15
CA TRP A 144 3.38 -3.66 -10.34
C TRP A 144 4.54 -2.72 -10.10
N ALA A 145 5.62 -2.85 -10.90
CA ALA A 145 6.90 -2.15 -10.72
C ALA A 145 7.38 -2.25 -9.25
N SER A 146 7.33 -3.46 -8.71
CA SER A 146 7.70 -3.78 -7.34
C SER A 146 7.94 -5.28 -7.18
N VAL A 147 8.72 -5.64 -6.17
CA VAL A 147 8.97 -7.03 -5.74
C VAL A 147 8.74 -7.14 -4.24
N PHE A 148 8.80 -8.35 -3.69
CA PHE A 148 8.74 -8.53 -2.24
C PHE A 148 9.91 -7.80 -1.57
N PRO A 149 9.64 -7.03 -0.51
CA PRO A 149 10.69 -6.42 0.27
C PRO A 149 11.65 -7.47 0.85
N PRO A 150 12.97 -7.23 0.80
CA PRO A 150 13.97 -8.23 1.22
C PRO A 150 13.96 -8.51 2.72
N ASP A 151 13.31 -7.68 3.51
CA ASP A 151 13.10 -7.83 4.94
C ASP A 151 11.90 -8.72 5.29
N LEU A 152 11.09 -9.12 4.30
CA LEU A 152 10.03 -10.11 4.50
C LEU A 152 10.58 -11.52 4.28
N PRO A 153 10.18 -12.50 5.12
CA PRO A 153 10.44 -13.88 4.82
C PRO A 153 9.74 -14.28 3.51
N LYS A 154 10.40 -15.10 2.69
CA LYS A 154 9.74 -15.63 1.48
C LYS A 154 8.44 -16.33 1.87
N PRO A 155 7.33 -16.05 1.18
CA PRO A 155 6.06 -16.69 1.49
C PRO A 155 6.21 -18.21 1.33
N THR A 156 6.05 -18.94 2.44
CA THR A 156 6.12 -20.41 2.44
C THR A 156 4.84 -21.05 1.91
N GLN A 157 3.74 -20.30 1.91
CA GLN A 157 2.46 -20.69 1.30
C GLN A 157 1.77 -19.42 0.80
N THR A 158 1.52 -19.34 -0.48
CA THR A 158 0.66 -18.31 -1.07
C THR A 158 -0.80 -18.77 -0.96
N THR A 159 -1.63 -17.97 -0.34
CA THR A 159 -3.09 -18.24 -0.26
C THR A 159 -3.83 -17.85 -1.54
N GLY A 160 -3.14 -17.27 -2.52
CA GLY A 160 -3.66 -16.83 -3.81
C GLY A 160 -2.57 -16.76 -4.86
N ASN A 161 -2.95 -16.39 -6.09
CA ASN A 161 -2.01 -16.22 -7.19
C ASN A 161 -1.24 -14.89 -7.03
N VAL A 162 0.08 -14.95 -7.14
CA VAL A 162 0.95 -13.77 -7.13
C VAL A 162 1.44 -13.49 -8.54
N HIS A 163 1.29 -12.23 -8.97
CA HIS A 163 1.67 -11.76 -10.30
C HIS A 163 2.66 -10.61 -10.17
N PHE A 164 3.74 -10.68 -10.94
CA PHE A 164 4.71 -9.59 -11.08
C PHE A 164 4.52 -8.90 -12.43
N VAL A 165 4.39 -7.58 -12.42
CA VAL A 165 4.32 -6.75 -13.62
C VAL A 165 5.50 -5.79 -13.58
N LEU A 166 6.57 -6.12 -14.29
CA LEU A 166 7.83 -5.39 -14.31
C LEU A 166 8.11 -4.88 -15.71
N GLY A 167 8.62 -3.65 -15.80
CA GLY A 167 9.08 -3.09 -17.07
C GLY A 167 10.45 -3.66 -17.44
N THR A 168 10.66 -3.99 -18.70
CA THR A 168 11.96 -4.50 -19.19
C THR A 168 13.11 -3.49 -19.08
N GLU A 169 12.78 -2.20 -18.88
CA GLU A 169 13.73 -1.10 -18.71
C GLU A 169 13.59 -0.46 -17.31
N ASP A 170 13.03 -1.18 -16.33
CA ASP A 170 12.88 -0.66 -14.97
C ASP A 170 14.27 -0.52 -14.33
N PRO A 171 14.69 0.69 -13.91
CA PRO A 171 16.03 0.91 -13.38
C PRO A 171 16.25 0.30 -11.99
N TYR A 172 15.17 -0.14 -11.34
CA TYR A 172 15.24 -0.71 -9.97
C TYR A 172 15.31 -2.24 -9.98
N TYR A 173 14.98 -2.90 -11.12
CA TYR A 173 14.91 -4.35 -11.20
C TYR A 173 15.60 -4.85 -12.46
N SER A 174 16.67 -5.62 -12.31
CA SER A 174 17.30 -6.31 -13.43
C SER A 174 16.51 -7.56 -13.82
N GLN A 175 16.60 -7.98 -15.09
CA GLN A 175 15.95 -9.21 -15.55
C GLN A 175 16.49 -10.48 -14.84
N GLU A 176 17.73 -10.43 -14.35
CA GLU A 176 18.35 -11.53 -13.62
C GLU A 176 17.79 -11.66 -12.19
N GLU A 177 17.51 -10.54 -11.52
CA GLU A 177 16.85 -10.53 -10.22
C GLU A 177 15.39 -11.00 -10.32
N GLN A 178 14.72 -10.72 -11.44
CA GLN A 178 13.34 -11.14 -11.72
C GLN A 178 13.22 -12.66 -11.94
N ALA A 179 14.27 -13.30 -12.44
CA ALA A 179 14.27 -14.75 -12.73
C ALA A 179 14.62 -15.64 -11.52
N MET A 180 15.11 -15.04 -10.42
CA MET A 180 15.52 -15.77 -9.21
C MET A 180 14.48 -15.73 -8.07
N GLU A 181 13.37 -15.03 -8.24
CA GLU A 181 12.25 -14.92 -7.28
C GLU A 181 11.04 -15.76 -7.70
#